data_bd981b0d3d93d05112801419fdd777b4
#
_entry.id   bd981b0d3d93d05112801419fdd777b4
#
_cell.length_a   1.000
_cell.length_b   1.000
_cell.length_c   1.000
_cell.angle_alpha   90.00
_cell.angle_beta   90.00
_cell.angle_gamma   90.00
#
_symmetry.space_group_name_H-M   'P 1'
#
loop_
_entity.id
_entity.type
_entity.pdbx_description
1 polymer ?
#
loop_
_entity_poly.entity_id
_entity_poly.type
_entity_poly.pdbx_seq_one_letter_code
_entity_poly.pdbx_strand_id
1 'polypeptide(L)'
;MDTIVAKITNDSLTDKKIYEQAGKILREGGLVAFPTETVYGLGADALDEEASAKIYAAKGRPSDNPLIVHIADIEALYKLSCEVPDKALKLADKFWPGPLTMILKKSDIVPDSITGGLGTVAIRMPSHKVAAELIRTSGVYIAAPSANTSGKPSPTRASHVIKDLSGKIDMIIEDDTVDIGVESTIIDLSEEVPTILRPGYITKEMFEEVIGVVRIDPAITEGVKSGVVPKAPGMKYKHYAPDADLKIVEGDEAKVVEYINDNVNRLISQGYKVAVMTTEEGKHNYNKGIIVSMGHKDDELSAARHLYAVLREFDNENVDYVFSESFETDNVCLLYTSDAADDLIGV
;
A
#
# COMPACT_ATOMS: atom_id res chain seq x y z
N MET A 1 15.24 -18.16 12.06
CA MET A 1 13.81 -18.33 12.47
C MET A 1 13.09 -19.04 11.33
N ASP A 2 12.24 -20.00 11.63
CA ASP A 2 11.41 -20.64 10.61
C ASP A 2 10.06 -19.90 10.56
N THR A 3 9.71 -19.36 9.41
CA THR A 3 8.44 -18.67 9.20
C THR A 3 7.35 -19.66 8.85
N ILE A 4 6.25 -19.68 9.60
CA ILE A 4 5.09 -20.51 9.33
C ILE A 4 4.30 -19.91 8.16
N VAL A 5 4.01 -20.67 7.11
CA VAL A 5 3.10 -20.27 6.04
C VAL A 5 1.82 -21.10 6.14
N ALA A 6 0.69 -20.45 6.38
CA ALA A 6 -0.60 -21.11 6.55
C ALA A 6 -1.62 -20.56 5.56
N LYS A 7 -2.18 -21.43 4.74
CA LYS A 7 -3.16 -21.07 3.70
C LYS A 7 -4.58 -21.19 4.22
N ILE A 8 -5.40 -20.16 3.98
CA ILE A 8 -6.85 -20.19 4.22
C ILE A 8 -7.50 -21.15 3.23
N THR A 9 -8.34 -22.02 3.75
CA THR A 9 -8.89 -23.17 3.01
C THR A 9 -10.40 -23.06 2.78
N ASN A 10 -11.05 -22.07 3.42
CA ASN A 10 -12.52 -21.96 3.51
C ASN A 10 -13.17 -23.12 4.32
N ASP A 11 -12.37 -23.95 4.99
CA ASP A 11 -12.84 -24.88 6.02
C ASP A 11 -12.80 -24.20 7.40
N SER A 12 -13.98 -23.98 7.98
CA SER A 12 -14.14 -23.18 9.19
C SER A 12 -13.32 -23.67 10.39
N LEU A 13 -13.10 -24.99 10.52
CA LEU A 13 -12.33 -25.55 11.63
C LEU A 13 -10.82 -25.37 11.44
N THR A 14 -10.34 -25.56 10.21
CA THR A 14 -8.92 -25.38 9.86
C THR A 14 -8.55 -23.89 9.95
N ASP A 15 -9.35 -23.03 9.36
CA ASP A 15 -9.10 -21.59 9.34
C ASP A 15 -9.15 -21.00 10.76
N LYS A 16 -10.07 -21.47 11.62
CA LYS A 16 -10.11 -21.06 13.03
C LYS A 16 -8.79 -21.35 13.76
N LYS A 17 -8.17 -22.51 13.53
CA LYS A 17 -6.88 -22.85 14.15
C LYS A 17 -5.76 -21.93 13.65
N ILE A 18 -5.80 -21.55 12.37
CA ILE A 18 -4.85 -20.58 11.78
C ILE A 18 -4.97 -19.23 12.50
N TYR A 19 -6.20 -18.71 12.66
CA TYR A 19 -6.43 -17.44 13.37
C TYR A 19 -6.05 -17.50 14.84
N GLU A 20 -6.36 -18.60 15.55
CA GLU A 20 -5.98 -18.81 16.94
C GLU A 20 -4.45 -18.83 17.12
N GLN A 21 -3.73 -19.51 16.22
CA GLN A 21 -2.27 -19.54 16.21
C GLN A 21 -1.67 -18.17 15.93
N ALA A 22 -2.14 -17.49 14.88
CA ALA A 22 -1.70 -16.14 14.52
C ALA A 22 -2.01 -15.13 15.62
N GLY A 23 -3.21 -15.18 16.20
CA GLY A 23 -3.60 -14.33 17.32
C GLY A 23 -2.74 -14.56 18.57
N LYS A 24 -2.35 -15.81 18.84
CA LYS A 24 -1.41 -16.12 19.92
C LYS A 24 -0.03 -15.47 19.65
N ILE A 25 0.50 -15.60 18.44
CA ILE A 25 1.77 -14.98 18.03
C ILE A 25 1.74 -13.47 18.26
N LEU A 26 0.66 -12.79 17.84
CA LEU A 26 0.51 -11.34 18.03
C LEU A 26 0.49 -10.96 19.51
N ARG A 27 -0.28 -11.66 20.36
CA ARG A 27 -0.33 -11.39 21.82
C ARG A 27 1.00 -11.65 22.52
N GLU A 28 1.84 -12.51 21.98
CA GLU A 28 3.19 -12.80 22.48
C GLU A 28 4.27 -11.88 21.91
N GLY A 29 3.85 -10.78 21.22
CA GLY A 29 4.73 -9.78 20.62
C GLY A 29 5.46 -10.25 19.37
N GLY A 30 4.94 -11.29 18.68
CA GLY A 30 5.44 -11.77 17.39
C GLY A 30 4.84 -11.01 16.20
N LEU A 31 5.30 -11.38 15.00
CA LEU A 31 4.94 -10.74 13.74
C LEU A 31 4.14 -11.69 12.84
N VAL A 32 2.99 -11.21 12.33
CA VAL A 32 2.15 -11.95 11.39
C VAL A 32 1.89 -11.13 10.14
N ALA A 33 2.21 -11.66 8.97
CA ALA A 33 1.79 -11.06 7.71
C ALA A 33 0.42 -11.63 7.29
N PHE A 34 -0.47 -10.75 6.82
CA PHE A 34 -1.85 -11.10 6.47
C PHE A 34 -2.36 -10.26 5.30
N PRO A 35 -3.29 -10.82 4.48
CA PRO A 35 -3.91 -10.09 3.38
C PRO A 35 -4.93 -9.07 3.88
N THR A 36 -5.00 -7.95 3.17
CA THR A 36 -6.12 -7.00 3.23
C THR A 36 -6.70 -6.83 1.83
N GLU A 37 -7.80 -6.09 1.67
CA GLU A 37 -8.37 -5.78 0.36
C GLU A 37 -7.46 -4.88 -0.51
N THR A 38 -6.46 -4.23 0.11
CA THR A 38 -5.50 -3.35 -0.56
C THR A 38 -4.18 -4.04 -0.87
N VAL A 39 -3.38 -4.35 0.13
CA VAL A 39 -2.08 -5.04 0.05
C VAL A 39 -1.89 -5.92 1.29
N TYR A 40 -0.92 -6.82 1.28
CA TYR A 40 -0.56 -7.56 2.49
C TYR A 40 0.04 -6.63 3.55
N GLY A 41 -0.44 -6.75 4.79
CA GLY A 41 0.07 -6.05 5.97
C GLY A 41 1.01 -6.92 6.80
N LEU A 42 2.06 -6.31 7.40
CA LEU A 42 2.90 -6.95 8.42
C LEU A 42 2.46 -6.46 9.79
N GLY A 43 1.79 -7.31 10.55
CA GLY A 43 1.12 -6.98 11.81
C GLY A 43 1.92 -7.29 13.05
N ALA A 44 1.77 -6.43 14.05
CA ALA A 44 2.16 -6.62 15.44
C ALA A 44 1.11 -6.00 16.37
N ASP A 45 1.14 -6.30 17.68
CA ASP A 45 0.32 -5.61 18.67
C ASP A 45 0.65 -4.11 18.67
N ALA A 46 -0.36 -3.28 18.40
CA ALA A 46 -0.21 -1.83 18.32
C ALA A 46 0.07 -1.15 19.66
N LEU A 47 -0.21 -1.82 20.77
CA LEU A 47 0.03 -1.28 22.11
C LEU A 47 1.32 -1.81 22.75
N ASP A 48 2.05 -2.69 22.05
CA ASP A 48 3.36 -3.21 22.45
C ASP A 48 4.49 -2.52 21.66
N GLU A 49 5.28 -1.71 22.36
CA GLU A 49 6.43 -0.97 21.77
C GLU A 49 7.52 -1.91 21.24
N GLU A 50 7.77 -3.04 21.93
CA GLU A 50 8.79 -4.01 21.50
C GLU A 50 8.33 -4.75 20.25
N ALA A 51 7.04 -5.09 20.15
CA ALA A 51 6.46 -5.73 18.96
C ALA A 51 6.53 -4.79 17.76
N SER A 52 6.22 -3.50 17.94
CA SER A 52 6.33 -2.51 16.87
C SER A 52 7.76 -2.30 16.38
N ALA A 53 8.75 -2.32 17.29
CA ALA A 53 10.16 -2.23 16.93
C ALA A 53 10.61 -3.39 16.03
N LYS A 54 10.05 -4.60 16.22
CA LYS A 54 10.30 -5.76 15.36
C LYS A 54 9.80 -5.56 13.92
N ILE A 55 8.67 -4.83 13.70
CA ILE A 55 8.20 -4.47 12.36
C ILE A 55 9.28 -3.67 11.61
N TYR A 56 9.80 -2.62 12.25
CA TYR A 56 10.83 -1.78 11.64
C TYR A 56 12.10 -2.58 11.33
N ALA A 57 12.54 -3.43 12.25
CA ALA A 57 13.71 -4.29 12.07
C ALA A 57 13.52 -5.30 10.93
N ALA A 58 12.38 -6.01 10.87
CA ALA A 58 12.09 -7.01 9.84
C ALA A 58 12.07 -6.42 8.43
N LYS A 59 11.55 -5.18 8.29
CA LYS A 59 11.45 -4.47 7.02
C LYS A 59 12.70 -3.68 6.64
N GLY A 60 13.59 -3.37 7.57
CA GLY A 60 14.62 -2.34 7.38
C GLY A 60 14.02 -0.94 7.20
N ARG A 61 12.89 -0.66 7.89
CA ARG A 61 12.13 0.60 7.78
C ARG A 61 12.60 1.59 8.85
N PRO A 62 12.74 2.90 8.51
CA PRO A 62 12.98 3.94 9.51
C PRO A 62 11.82 4.04 10.52
N SER A 63 12.15 4.19 11.82
CA SER A 63 11.15 4.24 12.90
C SER A 63 10.40 5.57 13.01
N ASP A 64 10.83 6.62 12.30
CA ASP A 64 10.16 7.91 12.21
C ASP A 64 8.96 7.91 11.22
N ASN A 65 8.71 6.78 10.56
CA ASN A 65 7.61 6.60 9.61
C ASN A 65 6.44 5.87 10.30
N PRO A 66 5.33 6.56 10.65
CA PRO A 66 4.26 6.02 11.47
C PRO A 66 3.61 4.76 10.87
N LEU A 67 2.94 3.98 11.72
CA LEU A 67 2.21 2.77 11.35
C LEU A 67 0.70 3.03 11.36
N ILE A 68 -0.07 2.21 10.63
CA ILE A 68 -1.53 2.25 10.64
C ILE A 68 -2.05 1.19 11.59
N VAL A 69 -2.90 1.58 12.55
CA VAL A 69 -3.56 0.67 13.47
C VAL A 69 -4.84 0.13 12.82
N HIS A 70 -4.91 -1.18 12.69
CA HIS A 70 -6.06 -1.90 12.13
C HIS A 70 -7.00 -2.37 13.23
N ILE A 71 -8.29 -2.12 13.04
CA ILE A 71 -9.38 -2.43 13.97
C ILE A 71 -10.45 -3.29 13.31
N ALA A 72 -11.29 -3.95 14.10
CA ALA A 72 -12.40 -4.78 13.61
C ALA A 72 -13.78 -4.31 14.10
N ASP A 73 -13.83 -3.28 14.94
CA ASP A 73 -15.04 -2.66 15.46
C ASP A 73 -14.86 -1.13 15.57
N ILE A 74 -15.99 -0.40 15.54
CA ILE A 74 -15.99 1.07 15.57
C ILE A 74 -15.68 1.61 16.96
N GLU A 75 -15.94 0.85 18.01
CA GLU A 75 -15.70 1.23 19.41
C GLU A 75 -14.21 1.44 19.69
N ALA A 76 -13.35 0.79 18.89
CA ALA A 76 -11.90 0.99 18.97
C ALA A 76 -11.49 2.45 18.70
N LEU A 77 -12.23 3.20 17.88
CA LEU A 77 -11.95 4.63 17.65
C LEU A 77 -11.91 5.43 18.96
N TYR A 78 -12.86 5.18 19.85
CA TYR A 78 -12.99 5.90 21.11
C TYR A 78 -11.93 5.50 22.15
N LYS A 79 -11.25 4.38 21.92
CA LYS A 79 -10.14 3.93 22.77
C LYS A 79 -8.79 4.46 22.26
N LEU A 80 -8.61 4.44 20.93
CA LEU A 80 -7.35 4.83 20.29
C LEU A 80 -7.23 6.34 20.05
N SER A 81 -8.35 7.07 20.04
CA SER A 81 -8.40 8.51 19.83
C SER A 81 -8.99 9.23 21.05
N CYS A 82 -8.42 10.38 21.42
CA CYS A 82 -8.97 11.23 22.49
C CYS A 82 -10.13 12.10 22.00
N GLU A 83 -10.33 12.24 20.68
CA GLU A 83 -11.40 13.01 20.07
C GLU A 83 -11.80 12.34 18.74
N VAL A 84 -13.09 11.99 18.60
CA VAL A 84 -13.65 11.42 17.36
C VAL A 84 -14.64 12.44 16.78
N PRO A 85 -14.25 13.21 15.76
CA PRO A 85 -15.14 14.23 15.19
C PRO A 85 -16.27 13.58 14.38
N ASP A 86 -17.42 14.27 14.26
CA ASP A 86 -18.57 13.80 13.48
C ASP A 86 -18.22 13.43 12.03
N LYS A 87 -17.26 14.14 11.43
CA LYS A 87 -16.77 13.83 10.10
C LYS A 87 -16.15 12.43 10.02
N ALA A 88 -15.43 11.99 11.07
CA ALA A 88 -14.85 10.65 11.13
C ALA A 88 -15.96 9.58 11.18
N LEU A 89 -17.03 9.81 11.97
CA LEU A 89 -18.15 8.87 12.05
C LEU A 89 -18.90 8.75 10.73
N LYS A 90 -19.13 9.86 10.03
CA LYS A 90 -19.76 9.86 8.70
C LYS A 90 -18.92 9.11 7.66
N LEU A 91 -17.60 9.30 7.67
CA LEU A 91 -16.70 8.60 6.77
C LEU A 91 -16.60 7.10 7.11
N ALA A 92 -16.60 6.76 8.41
CA ALA A 92 -16.63 5.37 8.85
C ALA A 92 -17.93 4.67 8.41
N ASP A 93 -19.08 5.29 8.57
CA ASP A 93 -20.37 4.75 8.13
C ASP A 93 -20.42 4.50 6.62
N LYS A 94 -19.79 5.36 5.82
CA LYS A 94 -19.79 5.26 4.36
C LYS A 94 -18.76 4.31 3.82
N PHE A 95 -17.53 4.28 4.39
CA PHE A 95 -16.36 3.67 3.79
C PHE A 95 -15.71 2.56 4.62
N TRP A 96 -16.18 2.28 5.84
CA TRP A 96 -15.71 1.18 6.67
C TRP A 96 -16.76 0.09 6.80
N PRO A 97 -16.33 -1.18 6.79
CA PRO A 97 -14.97 -1.65 6.53
C PRO A 97 -14.55 -1.40 5.08
N GLY A 98 -13.28 -0.96 4.89
CA GLY A 98 -12.78 -0.64 3.54
C GLY A 98 -11.43 0.07 3.49
N PRO A 99 -11.05 0.56 2.28
CA PRO A 99 -9.73 1.09 1.98
C PRO A 99 -9.54 2.56 2.44
N LEU A 100 -10.09 2.92 3.59
CA LEU A 100 -9.96 4.23 4.22
C LEU A 100 -9.10 4.15 5.48
N THR A 101 -8.08 5.00 5.57
CA THR A 101 -7.33 5.29 6.79
C THR A 101 -7.64 6.71 7.25
N MET A 102 -8.05 6.87 8.50
CA MET A 102 -8.30 8.17 9.12
C MET A 102 -7.22 8.48 10.15
N ILE A 103 -6.66 9.68 10.11
CA ILE A 103 -5.75 10.19 11.13
C ILE A 103 -6.54 11.05 12.12
N LEU A 104 -6.44 10.70 13.40
CA LEU A 104 -7.11 11.33 14.52
C LEU A 104 -6.10 11.68 15.61
N LYS A 105 -6.45 12.58 16.54
CA LYS A 105 -5.66 12.85 17.75
C LYS A 105 -5.57 11.58 18.59
N LYS A 106 -4.37 11.11 18.89
CA LYS A 106 -4.16 9.85 19.63
C LYS A 106 -4.59 9.98 21.10
N SER A 107 -5.07 8.89 21.67
CA SER A 107 -5.22 8.74 23.13
C SER A 107 -3.89 8.32 23.78
N ASP A 108 -3.79 8.43 25.09
CA ASP A 108 -2.57 8.14 25.86
C ASP A 108 -2.16 6.67 25.83
N ILE A 109 -3.08 5.74 25.48
CA ILE A 109 -2.75 4.32 25.36
C ILE A 109 -1.92 3.98 24.11
N VAL A 110 -1.92 4.88 23.09
CA VAL A 110 -1.19 4.64 21.83
C VAL A 110 0.27 5.05 22.00
N PRO A 111 1.23 4.12 21.88
CA PRO A 111 2.65 4.41 22.05
C PRO A 111 3.20 5.34 20.97
N ASP A 112 4.23 6.13 21.32
CA ASP A 112 4.92 7.00 20.36
C ASP A 112 5.65 6.22 19.27
N SER A 113 6.08 5.00 19.57
CA SER A 113 6.71 4.09 18.59
C SER A 113 5.81 3.75 17.40
N ILE A 114 4.49 3.75 17.60
CA ILE A 114 3.49 3.52 16.52
C ILE A 114 3.29 4.77 15.66
N THR A 115 3.35 5.95 16.30
CA THR A 115 3.01 7.22 15.65
C THR A 115 4.22 7.97 15.12
N GLY A 116 5.43 7.43 15.29
CA GLY A 116 6.67 8.13 14.96
C GLY A 116 6.88 9.40 15.80
N GLY A 117 6.33 9.43 17.02
CA GLY A 117 6.38 10.57 17.94
C GLY A 117 5.32 11.64 17.69
N LEU A 118 4.36 11.40 16.78
CA LEU A 118 3.27 12.35 16.50
C LEU A 118 2.15 12.25 17.54
N GLY A 119 1.46 13.37 17.77
CA GLY A 119 0.24 13.45 18.61
C GLY A 119 -1.01 12.88 17.94
N THR A 120 -0.86 12.18 16.80
CA THR A 120 -1.95 11.62 16.00
C THR A 120 -1.73 10.13 15.74
N VAL A 121 -2.80 9.40 15.48
CA VAL A 121 -2.81 7.98 15.15
C VAL A 121 -3.57 7.74 13.85
N ALA A 122 -3.03 6.93 12.96
CA ALA A 122 -3.69 6.48 11.75
C ALA A 122 -4.46 5.18 12.05
N ILE A 123 -5.77 5.14 11.77
CA ILE A 123 -6.66 4.02 12.09
C ILE A 123 -7.39 3.58 10.82
N ARG A 124 -7.53 2.26 10.64
CA ARG A 124 -8.24 1.66 9.52
C ARG A 124 -9.05 0.43 9.97
N MET A 125 -10.23 0.24 9.38
CA MET A 125 -11.01 -0.99 9.50
C MET A 125 -11.07 -1.68 8.14
N PRO A 126 -10.21 -2.70 7.88
CA PRO A 126 -10.13 -3.37 6.58
C PRO A 126 -11.37 -4.21 6.30
N SER A 127 -11.77 -4.33 5.02
CA SER A 127 -12.92 -5.14 4.60
C SER A 127 -12.58 -6.61 4.35
N HIS A 128 -11.30 -6.96 4.25
CA HIS A 128 -10.87 -8.32 3.97
C HIS A 128 -11.20 -9.26 5.14
N LYS A 129 -11.87 -10.38 4.85
CA LYS A 129 -12.35 -11.34 5.88
C LYS A 129 -11.22 -11.86 6.77
N VAL A 130 -10.07 -12.21 6.19
CA VAL A 130 -8.91 -12.71 6.94
C VAL A 130 -8.38 -11.66 7.91
N ALA A 131 -8.24 -10.41 7.47
CA ALA A 131 -7.82 -9.31 8.33
C ALA A 131 -8.78 -9.09 9.49
N ALA A 132 -10.08 -8.98 9.21
CA ALA A 132 -11.12 -8.76 10.22
C ALA A 132 -11.16 -9.90 11.25
N GLU A 133 -11.06 -11.17 10.81
CA GLU A 133 -11.10 -12.31 11.70
C GLU A 133 -9.83 -12.43 12.54
N LEU A 134 -8.66 -12.16 11.94
CA LEU A 134 -7.40 -12.11 12.67
C LEU A 134 -7.44 -11.08 13.80
N ILE A 135 -7.91 -9.84 13.50
CA ILE A 135 -8.01 -8.77 14.51
C ILE A 135 -8.95 -9.20 15.65
N ARG A 136 -10.13 -9.75 15.33
CA ARG A 136 -11.09 -10.22 16.34
C ARG A 136 -10.52 -11.35 17.19
N THR A 137 -9.92 -12.37 16.55
CA THR A 137 -9.40 -13.55 17.25
C THR A 137 -8.15 -13.22 18.06
N SER A 138 -7.32 -12.30 17.59
CA SER A 138 -6.14 -11.86 18.35
C SER A 138 -6.52 -11.12 19.62
N GLY A 139 -7.61 -10.35 19.60
CA GLY A 139 -8.03 -9.50 20.71
C GLY A 139 -7.12 -8.29 20.97
N VAL A 140 -6.19 -7.99 20.03
CA VAL A 140 -5.31 -6.82 20.05
C VAL A 140 -5.60 -5.92 18.85
N TYR A 141 -5.26 -4.63 18.95
CA TYR A 141 -5.18 -3.76 17.79
C TYR A 141 -3.91 -4.07 17.00
N ILE A 142 -3.99 -4.14 15.69
CA ILE A 142 -2.84 -4.58 14.87
C ILE A 142 -2.23 -3.37 14.16
N ALA A 143 -1.03 -2.97 14.58
CA ALA A 143 -0.23 -2.02 13.80
C ALA A 143 0.35 -2.73 12.59
N ALA A 144 0.06 -2.25 11.37
CA ALA A 144 0.55 -2.89 10.17
C ALA A 144 0.88 -1.89 9.05
N PRO A 145 2.15 -1.81 8.63
CA PRO A 145 2.54 -1.31 7.31
C PRO A 145 2.39 -2.43 6.26
N SER A 146 2.63 -2.15 4.97
CA SER A 146 2.74 -3.18 3.93
C SER A 146 3.83 -4.22 4.25
N ALA A 147 3.63 -5.49 3.88
CA ALA A 147 4.49 -6.62 4.26
C ALA A 147 5.67 -6.86 3.30
N ASN A 148 6.37 -5.79 2.85
CA ASN A 148 7.55 -5.83 1.98
C ASN A 148 8.81 -5.38 2.73
N THR A 149 9.99 -5.72 2.22
CA THR A 149 11.24 -5.02 2.55
C THR A 149 11.12 -3.55 2.12
N SER A 150 11.57 -2.62 2.97
CA SER A 150 11.43 -1.16 2.74
C SER A 150 11.99 -0.76 1.37
N GLY A 151 11.27 0.11 0.65
CA GLY A 151 11.61 0.56 -0.70
C GLY A 151 11.00 -0.26 -1.83
N LYS A 152 10.78 -1.57 -1.66
CA LYS A 152 10.20 -2.45 -2.69
C LYS A 152 8.69 -2.23 -2.89
N PRO A 153 8.14 -2.61 -4.07
CA PRO A 153 6.70 -2.56 -4.32
C PRO A 153 5.90 -3.33 -3.28
N SER A 154 4.73 -2.83 -2.89
CA SER A 154 3.90 -3.49 -1.88
C SER A 154 3.44 -4.87 -2.31
N PRO A 155 3.34 -5.84 -1.38
CA PRO A 155 2.98 -7.21 -1.72
C PRO A 155 1.47 -7.37 -1.91
N THR A 156 1.08 -7.91 -3.06
CA THR A 156 -0.31 -8.22 -3.41
C THR A 156 -0.58 -9.73 -3.45
N ARG A 157 0.44 -10.56 -3.20
CA ARG A 157 0.37 -12.03 -3.13
C ARG A 157 1.24 -12.52 -1.96
N ALA A 158 0.85 -13.65 -1.36
CA ALA A 158 1.65 -14.28 -0.31
C ALA A 158 3.08 -14.61 -0.76
N SER A 159 3.29 -14.99 -2.03
CA SER A 159 4.61 -15.26 -2.60
C SER A 159 5.55 -14.05 -2.53
N HIS A 160 5.03 -12.83 -2.66
CA HIS A 160 5.81 -11.61 -2.50
C HIS A 160 6.31 -11.45 -1.05
N VAL A 161 5.41 -11.72 -0.08
CA VAL A 161 5.74 -11.68 1.36
C VAL A 161 6.76 -12.74 1.73
N ILE A 162 6.57 -13.97 1.24
CA ILE A 162 7.51 -15.09 1.46
C ILE A 162 8.91 -14.70 0.96
N LYS A 163 9.01 -14.13 -0.24
CA LYS A 163 10.29 -13.70 -0.81
C LYS A 163 10.98 -12.62 0.04
N ASP A 164 10.24 -11.65 0.57
CA ASP A 164 10.79 -10.49 1.27
C ASP A 164 11.09 -10.77 2.76
N LEU A 165 10.22 -11.53 3.43
CA LEU A 165 10.17 -11.61 4.89
C LEU A 165 10.30 -13.01 5.47
N SER A 166 10.37 -14.08 4.66
CA SER A 166 10.61 -15.43 5.19
C SER A 166 11.93 -15.48 5.96
N GLY A 167 11.92 -16.13 7.13
CA GLY A 167 13.07 -16.14 8.05
C GLY A 167 13.19 -14.93 8.97
N LYS A 168 12.38 -13.88 8.78
CA LYS A 168 12.42 -12.63 9.55
C LYS A 168 11.16 -12.40 10.41
N ILE A 169 10.07 -13.12 10.13
CA ILE A 169 8.77 -13.00 10.80
C ILE A 169 8.23 -14.38 11.20
N ASP A 170 7.29 -14.41 12.13
CA ASP A 170 6.81 -15.68 12.72
C ASP A 170 5.84 -16.42 11.80
N MET A 171 4.89 -15.69 11.16
CA MET A 171 3.85 -16.34 10.37
C MET A 171 3.40 -15.47 9.18
N ILE A 172 2.99 -16.15 8.11
CA ILE A 172 2.34 -15.58 6.93
C ILE A 172 1.01 -16.31 6.75
N ILE A 173 -0.10 -15.57 6.76
CA ILE A 173 -1.41 -16.11 6.40
C ILE A 173 -1.57 -15.89 4.89
N GLU A 174 -1.66 -16.98 4.14
CA GLU A 174 -1.87 -16.96 2.70
C GLU A 174 -3.36 -17.03 2.38
N ASP A 175 -3.83 -16.11 1.56
CA ASP A 175 -5.12 -16.14 0.90
C ASP A 175 -4.95 -15.73 -0.57
N ASP A 176 -6.04 -15.70 -1.32
CA ASP A 176 -6.05 -15.29 -2.72
C ASP A 176 -5.55 -13.85 -2.91
N THR A 177 -5.48 -13.39 -4.15
CA THR A 177 -5.02 -12.04 -4.51
C THR A 177 -5.90 -10.97 -3.88
N VAL A 178 -5.29 -9.82 -3.57
CA VAL A 178 -6.00 -8.64 -3.07
C VAL A 178 -6.95 -8.04 -4.13
N ASP A 179 -8.03 -7.40 -3.68
CA ASP A 179 -9.09 -6.89 -4.58
C ASP A 179 -8.70 -5.56 -5.25
N ILE A 180 -7.97 -4.68 -4.54
CA ILE A 180 -7.68 -3.30 -4.97
C ILE A 180 -6.25 -3.17 -5.51
N GLY A 181 -5.26 -3.74 -4.81
CA GLY A 181 -3.87 -3.80 -5.28
C GLY A 181 -3.01 -2.57 -4.97
N VAL A 182 -3.59 -1.49 -4.48
CA VAL A 182 -2.89 -0.27 -4.03
C VAL A 182 -3.32 0.08 -2.61
N GLU A 183 -2.54 0.90 -1.91
CA GLU A 183 -2.76 1.25 -0.52
C GLU A 183 -4.07 2.01 -0.29
N SER A 184 -4.50 2.04 0.99
CA SER A 184 -5.67 2.81 1.43
C SER A 184 -5.46 4.32 1.24
N THR A 185 -6.54 5.04 0.91
CA THR A 185 -6.56 6.50 0.99
C THR A 185 -6.37 6.92 2.44
N ILE A 186 -5.52 7.93 2.71
CA ILE A 186 -5.30 8.50 4.04
C ILE A 186 -5.84 9.91 4.09
N ILE A 187 -6.75 10.18 5.04
CA ILE A 187 -7.28 11.50 5.31
C ILE A 187 -6.96 11.92 6.75
N ASP A 188 -6.41 13.12 6.92
CA ASP A 188 -6.19 13.76 8.22
C ASP A 188 -7.44 14.51 8.66
N LEU A 189 -8.00 14.09 9.79
CA LEU A 189 -9.16 14.69 10.44
C LEU A 189 -8.79 15.31 11.81
N SER A 190 -7.51 15.39 12.13
CA SER A 190 -7.01 16.00 13.38
C SER A 190 -7.05 17.54 13.35
N GLU A 191 -7.18 18.11 12.16
CA GLU A 191 -7.24 19.54 11.92
C GLU A 191 -8.66 19.98 11.52
N GLU A 192 -8.93 21.29 11.51
CA GLU A 192 -10.26 21.85 11.17
C GLU A 192 -10.70 21.47 9.75
N VAL A 193 -9.78 21.56 8.78
CA VAL A 193 -10.05 21.22 7.38
C VAL A 193 -9.48 19.84 7.06
N PRO A 194 -10.35 18.86 6.75
CA PRO A 194 -9.90 17.53 6.33
C PRO A 194 -8.94 17.59 5.16
N THR A 195 -7.83 16.86 5.24
CA THR A 195 -6.76 16.91 4.23
C THR A 195 -6.34 15.50 3.84
N ILE A 196 -6.37 15.19 2.54
CA ILE A 196 -5.86 13.93 1.99
C ILE A 196 -4.33 13.99 2.03
N LEU A 197 -3.71 13.03 2.72
CA LEU A 197 -2.25 12.91 2.85
C LEU A 197 -1.67 11.79 1.96
N ARG A 198 -2.48 10.86 1.56
CA ARG A 198 -2.13 9.83 0.58
C ARG A 198 -3.38 9.47 -0.21
N PRO A 199 -3.36 9.58 -1.53
CA PRO A 199 -4.45 9.11 -2.35
C PRO A 199 -4.50 7.59 -2.38
N GLY A 200 -5.62 7.06 -2.83
CA GLY A 200 -5.90 5.66 -2.97
C GLY A 200 -7.26 5.48 -3.65
N TYR A 201 -7.93 4.36 -3.40
CA TYR A 201 -9.20 4.03 -4.02
C TYR A 201 -10.31 5.07 -3.77
N ILE A 202 -10.34 5.68 -2.57
CA ILE A 202 -11.35 6.69 -2.23
C ILE A 202 -10.84 8.05 -2.68
N THR A 203 -11.60 8.71 -3.58
CA THR A 203 -11.23 9.97 -4.21
C THR A 203 -11.63 11.17 -3.37
N LYS A 204 -11.12 12.36 -3.75
CA LYS A 204 -11.49 13.61 -3.13
C LYS A 204 -12.99 13.89 -3.26
N GLU A 205 -13.55 13.65 -4.43
CA GLU A 205 -14.97 13.86 -4.75
C GLU A 205 -15.86 12.98 -3.86
N MET A 206 -15.48 11.69 -3.67
CA MET A 206 -16.19 10.79 -2.76
C MET A 206 -16.20 11.29 -1.31
N PHE A 207 -15.11 11.91 -0.85
CA PHE A 207 -15.08 12.54 0.47
C PHE A 207 -15.95 13.78 0.51
N GLU A 208 -15.89 14.65 -0.50
CA GLU A 208 -16.66 15.90 -0.54
C GLU A 208 -18.16 15.66 -0.57
N GLU A 209 -18.63 14.57 -1.15
CA GLU A 209 -20.03 14.14 -1.08
C GLU A 209 -20.51 13.86 0.35
N VAL A 210 -19.62 13.41 1.25
CA VAL A 210 -19.98 12.97 2.62
C VAL A 210 -19.74 14.07 3.65
N ILE A 211 -18.60 14.78 3.56
CA ILE A 211 -18.16 15.71 4.61
C ILE A 211 -17.92 17.15 4.12
N GLY A 212 -18.21 17.43 2.85
CA GLY A 212 -17.98 18.74 2.24
C GLY A 212 -16.50 18.97 1.91
N VAL A 213 -16.03 20.20 2.06
CA VAL A 213 -14.68 20.62 1.61
C VAL A 213 -13.57 19.75 2.17
N VAL A 214 -12.73 19.23 1.25
CA VAL A 214 -11.53 18.45 1.53
C VAL A 214 -10.35 19.03 0.74
N ARG A 215 -9.18 19.12 1.37
CA ARG A 215 -7.92 19.55 0.73
C ARG A 215 -7.07 18.34 0.35
N ILE A 216 -6.19 18.54 -0.62
CA ILE A 216 -5.08 17.63 -0.91
C ILE A 216 -3.81 18.29 -0.36
N ASP A 217 -2.97 17.50 0.33
CA ASP A 217 -1.70 18.01 0.86
C ASP A 217 -0.76 18.37 -0.32
N PRO A 218 -0.19 19.59 -0.34
CA PRO A 218 0.74 19.99 -1.42
C PRO A 218 1.95 19.06 -1.56
N ALA A 219 2.35 18.36 -0.50
CA ALA A 219 3.45 17.39 -0.57
C ALA A 219 3.19 16.23 -1.55
N ILE A 220 1.93 15.97 -1.87
CA ILE A 220 1.55 14.94 -2.86
C ILE A 220 1.94 15.36 -4.29
N THR A 221 1.78 16.63 -4.63
CA THR A 221 2.03 17.17 -5.98
C THR A 221 3.38 17.85 -6.13
N GLU A 222 3.91 18.45 -5.05
CA GLU A 222 5.16 19.22 -5.07
C GLU A 222 6.36 18.45 -4.47
N GLY A 223 6.12 17.25 -3.90
CA GLY A 223 7.11 16.52 -3.11
C GLY A 223 7.32 17.11 -1.71
N VAL A 224 7.85 16.28 -0.81
CA VAL A 224 8.08 16.68 0.60
C VAL A 224 9.29 17.61 0.69
N LYS A 225 9.11 18.82 1.20
CA LYS A 225 10.21 19.75 1.49
C LYS A 225 11.12 19.18 2.59
N SER A 226 12.42 19.37 2.45
CA SER A 226 13.41 18.88 3.44
C SER A 226 13.11 19.43 4.85
N GLY A 227 13.10 18.53 5.86
CA GLY A 227 12.86 18.90 7.26
C GLY A 227 11.41 18.78 7.75
N VAL A 228 10.46 18.40 6.88
CA VAL A 228 9.07 18.13 7.29
C VAL A 228 8.96 16.71 7.85
N VAL A 229 8.35 16.57 9.04
CA VAL A 229 8.03 15.26 9.63
C VAL A 229 6.79 14.71 8.92
N PRO A 230 6.85 13.51 8.33
CA PRO A 230 5.72 12.93 7.62
C PRO A 230 4.58 12.61 8.59
N LYS A 231 3.39 13.10 8.32
CA LYS A 231 2.18 12.80 9.11
C LYS A 231 1.58 11.42 8.76
N ALA A 232 1.95 10.85 7.63
CA ALA A 232 1.42 9.58 7.13
C ALA A 232 2.50 8.70 6.51
N PRO A 233 2.31 7.35 6.50
CA PRO A 233 3.16 6.45 5.73
C PRO A 233 3.16 6.79 4.24
N GLY A 234 4.35 6.73 3.59
CA GLY A 234 4.48 6.97 2.15
C GLY A 234 4.81 8.41 1.75
N MET A 235 4.93 9.37 2.69
CA MET A 235 5.17 10.77 2.35
C MET A 235 6.66 11.16 2.19
N LYS A 236 7.60 10.46 2.84
CA LYS A 236 9.00 10.98 3.01
C LYS A 236 10.05 10.23 2.19
N TYR A 237 9.87 8.95 1.99
CA TYR A 237 10.88 8.08 1.38
C TYR A 237 10.42 7.63 0.01
N LYS A 238 11.35 7.37 -0.92
CA LYS A 238 11.03 6.70 -2.19
C LYS A 238 10.42 5.33 -1.87
N HIS A 239 9.19 5.13 -2.30
CA HIS A 239 8.43 3.92 -2.08
C HIS A 239 8.07 3.27 -3.41
N TYR A 240 7.80 1.97 -3.39
CA TYR A 240 7.21 1.21 -4.50
C TYR A 240 8.07 1.11 -5.76
N ALA A 241 9.33 1.56 -5.73
CA ALA A 241 10.18 1.51 -6.90
C ALA A 241 10.66 0.08 -7.22
N PRO A 242 10.60 -0.36 -8.48
CA PRO A 242 11.30 -1.56 -8.93
C PRO A 242 12.82 -1.34 -8.91
N ASP A 243 13.59 -2.42 -9.04
CA ASP A 243 15.05 -2.34 -9.20
C ASP A 243 15.42 -1.78 -10.60
N ALA A 244 14.51 -1.88 -11.59
CA ALA A 244 14.65 -1.34 -12.93
C ALA A 244 14.51 0.20 -12.98
N ASP A 245 15.16 0.85 -13.95
CA ASP A 245 14.93 2.28 -14.28
C ASP A 245 13.57 2.42 -14.98
N LEU A 246 12.55 2.88 -14.23
CA LEU A 246 11.17 3.03 -14.71
C LEU A 246 10.92 4.47 -15.20
N LYS A 247 10.49 4.59 -16.45
CA LYS A 247 10.14 5.86 -17.11
C LYS A 247 8.71 5.87 -17.58
N ILE A 248 7.97 6.92 -17.20
CA ILE A 248 6.61 7.15 -17.68
C ILE A 248 6.70 8.16 -18.82
N VAL A 249 6.05 7.84 -19.92
CA VAL A 249 6.03 8.68 -21.13
C VAL A 249 4.61 9.20 -21.33
N GLU A 250 4.46 10.53 -21.36
CA GLU A 250 3.19 11.22 -21.57
C GLU A 250 3.20 12.11 -22.81
N GLY A 251 2.05 12.33 -23.42
CA GLY A 251 1.88 13.18 -24.58
C GLY A 251 0.91 12.62 -25.61
N ASP A 252 1.10 13.00 -26.87
CA ASP A 252 0.34 12.48 -28.00
C ASP A 252 0.60 10.96 -28.15
N GLU A 253 -0.48 10.15 -28.26
CA GLU A 253 -0.39 8.67 -28.27
C GLU A 253 0.60 8.16 -29.33
N ALA A 254 0.58 8.73 -30.55
CA ALA A 254 1.48 8.28 -31.60
C ALA A 254 2.94 8.61 -31.31
N LYS A 255 3.21 9.75 -30.69
CA LYS A 255 4.57 10.15 -30.28
C LYS A 255 5.06 9.33 -29.09
N VAL A 256 4.18 9.01 -28.13
CA VAL A 256 4.50 8.13 -26.98
C VAL A 256 4.94 6.77 -27.50
N VAL A 257 4.16 6.17 -28.39
CA VAL A 257 4.50 4.87 -29.01
C VAL A 257 5.82 4.93 -29.78
N GLU A 258 6.04 5.98 -30.60
CA GLU A 258 7.30 6.17 -31.32
C GLU A 258 8.49 6.27 -30.36
N TYR A 259 8.38 7.16 -29.36
CA TYR A 259 9.45 7.36 -28.37
C TYR A 259 9.80 6.07 -27.62
N ILE A 260 8.79 5.34 -27.13
CA ILE A 260 9.01 4.08 -26.42
C ILE A 260 9.68 3.06 -27.33
N ASN A 261 9.17 2.84 -28.55
CA ASN A 261 9.76 1.88 -29.50
C ASN A 261 11.21 2.21 -29.85
N ASP A 262 11.53 3.48 -30.08
CA ASP A 262 12.91 3.92 -30.39
C ASP A 262 13.86 3.62 -29.23
N ASN A 263 13.47 3.94 -27.99
CA ASN A 263 14.29 3.67 -26.83
C ASN A 263 14.42 2.18 -26.54
N VAL A 264 13.35 1.40 -26.65
CA VAL A 264 13.37 -0.06 -26.50
C VAL A 264 14.34 -0.68 -27.52
N ASN A 265 14.23 -0.29 -28.81
CA ASN A 265 15.12 -0.78 -29.84
C ASN A 265 16.59 -0.44 -29.57
N ARG A 266 16.88 0.80 -29.17
CA ARG A 266 18.21 1.27 -28.84
C ARG A 266 18.81 0.50 -27.66
N LEU A 267 18.08 0.37 -26.56
CA LEU A 267 18.56 -0.28 -25.33
C LEU A 267 18.77 -1.79 -25.53
N ILE A 268 17.85 -2.48 -26.23
CA ILE A 268 18.01 -3.90 -26.58
C ILE A 268 19.27 -4.09 -27.45
N SER A 269 19.55 -3.18 -28.41
CA SER A 269 20.76 -3.26 -29.24
C SER A 269 22.05 -3.09 -28.43
N GLN A 270 21.98 -2.45 -27.26
CA GLN A 270 23.08 -2.30 -26.30
C GLN A 270 23.19 -3.48 -25.31
N GLY A 271 22.30 -4.46 -25.39
CA GLY A 271 22.32 -5.67 -24.57
C GLY A 271 21.51 -5.58 -23.27
N TYR A 272 20.74 -4.51 -23.07
CA TYR A 272 19.86 -4.35 -21.91
C TYR A 272 18.57 -5.15 -22.05
N LYS A 273 18.03 -5.62 -20.91
CA LYS A 273 16.70 -6.24 -20.81
C LYS A 273 15.67 -5.16 -20.55
N VAL A 274 14.74 -5.00 -21.47
CA VAL A 274 13.77 -3.88 -21.48
C VAL A 274 12.35 -4.41 -21.41
N ALA A 275 11.49 -3.78 -20.60
CA ALA A 275 10.07 -4.05 -20.54
C ALA A 275 9.24 -2.82 -20.94
N VAL A 276 8.00 -3.08 -21.39
CA VAL A 276 6.99 -2.07 -21.70
C VAL A 276 5.72 -2.40 -20.94
N MET A 277 5.22 -1.43 -20.17
CA MET A 277 3.91 -1.46 -19.52
C MET A 277 2.93 -0.67 -20.37
N THR A 278 1.83 -1.29 -20.77
CA THR A 278 0.82 -0.70 -21.62
C THR A 278 -0.57 -1.23 -21.29
N THR A 279 -1.61 -0.76 -21.95
CA THR A 279 -2.96 -1.32 -21.85
C THR A 279 -3.11 -2.58 -22.69
N GLU A 280 -4.21 -3.33 -22.52
CA GLU A 280 -4.52 -4.47 -23.36
C GLU A 280 -4.69 -4.05 -24.84
N GLU A 281 -5.27 -2.86 -25.06
CA GLU A 281 -5.45 -2.24 -26.37
C GLU A 281 -4.13 -1.76 -26.97
N GLY A 282 -3.18 -1.27 -26.16
CA GLY A 282 -1.88 -0.74 -26.59
C GLY A 282 -0.84 -1.79 -26.95
N LYS A 283 -1.01 -3.05 -26.52
CA LYS A 283 0.00 -4.12 -26.71
C LYS A 283 0.47 -4.29 -28.15
N HIS A 284 -0.42 -4.12 -29.12
CA HIS A 284 -0.10 -4.32 -30.53
C HIS A 284 0.81 -3.22 -31.10
N ASN A 285 1.01 -2.11 -30.38
CA ASN A 285 1.90 -1.00 -30.76
C ASN A 285 3.37 -1.33 -30.50
N TYR A 286 3.65 -2.37 -29.71
CA TYR A 286 4.99 -2.77 -29.29
C TYR A 286 5.30 -4.18 -29.78
N ASN A 287 6.53 -4.40 -30.25
CA ASN A 287 6.96 -5.70 -30.82
C ASN A 287 8.29 -6.22 -30.30
N LYS A 288 8.95 -5.49 -29.40
CA LYS A 288 10.21 -5.89 -28.76
C LYS A 288 10.18 -5.61 -27.28
N GLY A 289 11.02 -6.33 -26.54
CA GLY A 289 11.05 -6.31 -25.09
C GLY A 289 10.00 -7.23 -24.47
N ILE A 290 9.87 -7.14 -23.13
CA ILE A 290 8.83 -7.83 -22.36
C ILE A 290 7.61 -6.90 -22.31
N ILE A 291 6.56 -7.23 -23.05
CA ILE A 291 5.35 -6.39 -23.13
C ILE A 291 4.33 -6.92 -22.15
N VAL A 292 3.94 -6.08 -21.17
CA VAL A 292 3.00 -6.45 -20.12
C VAL A 292 1.79 -5.53 -20.15
N SER A 293 0.58 -6.12 -20.17
CA SER A 293 -0.66 -5.37 -19.99
C SER A 293 -0.93 -5.11 -18.53
N MET A 294 -1.33 -3.88 -18.24
CA MET A 294 -1.81 -3.45 -16.94
C MET A 294 -3.34 -3.60 -16.81
N GLY A 295 -4.03 -4.01 -17.89
CA GLY A 295 -5.49 -4.10 -17.99
C GLY A 295 -6.04 -3.28 -19.14
N HIS A 296 -7.36 -3.11 -19.17
CA HIS A 296 -8.04 -2.33 -20.19
C HIS A 296 -7.96 -0.82 -19.89
N LYS A 297 -7.93 0.01 -20.96
CA LYS A 297 -7.78 1.48 -20.84
C LYS A 297 -8.88 2.10 -19.97
N ASP A 298 -10.10 1.55 -20.02
CA ASP A 298 -11.26 2.06 -19.27
C ASP A 298 -11.43 1.40 -17.88
N ASP A 299 -10.51 0.52 -17.46
CA ASP A 299 -10.57 -0.18 -16.17
C ASP A 299 -9.35 0.17 -15.28
N GLU A 300 -9.42 1.33 -14.62
CA GLU A 300 -8.38 1.81 -13.71
C GLU A 300 -8.09 0.85 -12.55
N LEU A 301 -9.12 0.13 -12.08
CA LEU A 301 -8.96 -0.85 -10.99
C LEU A 301 -8.14 -2.06 -11.44
N SER A 302 -8.27 -2.46 -12.69
CA SER A 302 -7.43 -3.53 -13.25
C SER A 302 -5.97 -3.12 -13.26
N ALA A 303 -5.66 -1.91 -13.72
CA ALA A 303 -4.30 -1.38 -13.70
C ALA A 303 -3.72 -1.32 -12.28
N ALA A 304 -4.48 -0.82 -11.32
CA ALA A 304 -4.08 -0.76 -9.91
C ALA A 304 -3.77 -2.15 -9.32
N ARG A 305 -4.62 -3.16 -9.61
CA ARG A 305 -4.42 -4.55 -9.15
C ARG A 305 -3.13 -5.19 -9.66
N HIS A 306 -2.76 -4.89 -10.90
CA HIS A 306 -1.63 -5.51 -11.56
C HIS A 306 -0.31 -4.80 -11.27
N LEU A 307 -0.32 -3.50 -10.96
CA LEU A 307 0.85 -2.64 -10.86
C LEU A 307 1.99 -3.27 -10.05
N TYR A 308 1.78 -3.53 -8.78
CA TYR A 308 2.85 -4.05 -7.91
C TYR A 308 3.28 -5.48 -8.26
N ALA A 309 2.35 -6.31 -8.74
CA ALA A 309 2.69 -7.65 -9.19
C ALA A 309 3.62 -7.60 -10.41
N VAL A 310 3.32 -6.73 -11.37
CA VAL A 310 4.12 -6.54 -12.59
C VAL A 310 5.49 -5.95 -12.27
N LEU A 311 5.57 -4.91 -11.42
CA LEU A 311 6.85 -4.35 -10.98
C LEU A 311 7.73 -5.41 -10.31
N ARG A 312 7.15 -6.29 -9.47
CA ARG A 312 7.88 -7.41 -8.85
C ARG A 312 8.26 -8.50 -9.84
N GLU A 313 7.50 -8.72 -10.90
CA GLU A 313 7.87 -9.63 -11.98
C GLU A 313 9.08 -9.11 -12.73
N PHE A 314 9.18 -7.81 -12.99
CA PHE A 314 10.35 -7.19 -13.59
C PHE A 314 11.60 -7.34 -12.73
N ASP A 315 11.50 -7.18 -11.40
CA ASP A 315 12.63 -7.47 -10.48
C ASP A 315 13.06 -8.94 -10.55
N ASN A 316 12.10 -9.88 -10.64
CA ASN A 316 12.39 -11.31 -10.75
C ASN A 316 13.09 -11.66 -12.07
N GLU A 317 12.72 -10.97 -13.14
CA GLU A 317 13.25 -11.14 -14.47
C GLU A 317 14.60 -10.39 -14.68
N ASN A 318 15.05 -9.60 -13.69
CA ASN A 318 16.21 -8.71 -13.79
C ASN A 318 16.10 -7.79 -15.01
N VAL A 319 14.99 -7.08 -15.13
CA VAL A 319 14.78 -6.04 -16.15
C VAL A 319 15.61 -4.83 -15.79
N ASP A 320 16.33 -4.25 -16.77
CA ASP A 320 17.16 -3.06 -16.55
C ASP A 320 16.36 -1.76 -16.71
N TYR A 321 15.46 -1.72 -17.71
CA TYR A 321 14.63 -0.54 -18.03
C TYR A 321 13.20 -0.91 -18.26
N VAL A 322 12.29 -0.08 -17.72
CA VAL A 322 10.85 -0.19 -17.94
C VAL A 322 10.33 1.12 -18.53
N PHE A 323 9.60 1.05 -19.62
CA PHE A 323 8.82 2.17 -20.14
C PHE A 323 7.34 1.92 -19.90
N SER A 324 6.63 2.94 -19.43
CA SER A 324 5.17 2.91 -19.27
C SER A 324 4.56 4.05 -20.06
N GLU A 325 3.45 3.79 -20.75
CA GLU A 325 2.54 4.85 -21.15
C GLU A 325 1.98 5.52 -19.90
N SER A 326 1.72 6.82 -19.96
CA SER A 326 0.93 7.50 -18.95
C SER A 326 -0.52 7.06 -19.10
N PHE A 327 -1.10 6.57 -18.01
CA PHE A 327 -2.54 6.29 -17.96
C PHE A 327 -3.25 7.61 -17.59
N GLU A 328 -4.08 8.14 -18.49
CA GLU A 328 -4.92 9.29 -18.19
C GLU A 328 -5.93 8.91 -17.12
N THR A 329 -5.64 9.25 -15.87
CA THR A 329 -6.56 9.04 -14.75
C THR A 329 -6.55 10.28 -13.87
N ASP A 330 -7.72 10.83 -13.60
CA ASP A 330 -7.91 11.90 -12.61
C ASP A 330 -7.67 11.41 -11.18
N ASN A 331 -7.34 10.12 -11.00
CA ASN A 331 -7.36 9.40 -9.75
C ASN A 331 -6.05 8.64 -9.40
N VAL A 332 -6.19 7.50 -8.80
CA VAL A 332 -5.24 6.68 -8.03
C VAL A 332 -3.92 6.37 -8.74
N CYS A 333 -3.92 6.18 -10.06
CA CYS A 333 -2.75 5.69 -10.78
C CYS A 333 -1.64 6.74 -10.93
N LEU A 334 -1.97 8.03 -11.09
CA LEU A 334 -1.00 9.11 -11.28
C LEU A 334 0.02 9.24 -10.15
N LEU A 335 -0.37 8.96 -8.91
CA LEU A 335 0.48 9.12 -7.74
C LEU A 335 1.45 7.95 -7.54
N TYR A 336 1.00 6.73 -7.87
CA TYR A 336 1.89 5.57 -7.82
C TYR A 336 2.88 5.56 -8.97
N THR A 337 2.49 6.09 -10.13
CA THR A 337 3.41 6.26 -11.25
C THR A 337 4.47 7.31 -10.93
N SER A 338 4.15 8.41 -10.27
CA SER A 338 5.14 9.42 -9.88
C SER A 338 6.11 8.94 -8.80
N ASP A 339 5.65 8.09 -7.85
CA ASP A 339 6.49 7.58 -6.75
C ASP A 339 7.33 6.36 -7.16
N ALA A 340 6.84 5.54 -8.10
CA ALA A 340 7.53 4.38 -8.61
C ALA A 340 8.47 4.69 -9.79
N ALA A 341 8.21 5.77 -10.53
CA ALA A 341 9.00 6.17 -11.69
C ALA A 341 10.20 7.04 -11.30
N ASP A 342 11.31 6.82 -12.02
CA ASP A 342 12.50 7.66 -11.88
C ASP A 342 12.38 8.95 -12.68
N ASP A 343 11.68 8.93 -13.83
CA ASP A 343 11.47 10.09 -14.72
C ASP A 343 10.07 10.08 -15.35
N LEU A 344 9.45 11.27 -15.41
CA LEU A 344 8.28 11.56 -16.24
C LEU A 344 8.75 12.29 -17.50
N ILE A 345 8.46 11.74 -18.67
CA ILE A 345 8.94 12.22 -19.96
C ILE A 345 7.76 12.70 -20.81
N GLY A 346 7.69 14.00 -21.06
CA GLY A 346 6.73 14.59 -21.99
C GLY A 346 7.22 14.50 -23.44
N VAL A 347 6.35 14.14 -24.41
CA VAL A 347 6.66 14.03 -25.85
C VAL A 347 5.61 14.68 -26.75
#